data_7c12200d47e6104eb68e4ed13b441745
#
_entry.id   7c12200d47e6104eb68e4ed13b441745
#
_cell.length_a   1.000
_cell.length_b   1.000
_cell.length_c   1.000
_cell.angle_alpha   90.00
_cell.angle_beta   90.00
_cell.angle_gamma   90.00
#
_symmetry.space_group_name_H-M   'P 1'
#
loop_
_entity.id
_entity.type
_entity.pdbx_description
1 polymer ?
#
loop_
_entity_poly.entity_id
_entity_poly.type
_entity_poly.pdbx_seq_one_letter_code
_entity_poly.pdbx_strand_id
1 'polypeptide(L)'
;LNVHEGPNGLRPKSLYGHEACIVPGMITTDEPGVYVEGSHGIRHENELLCVKHTENEYGTFLKFEPITYVPFDIEGLDLNYLSNHEIASINEYQQYAFDHIKDALTQEEKDWYLNNLFIK
;
A
#
# COMPACT_ATOMS: atom_id res chain seq x y z
N LEU A 1 -18.32 -13.91 1.49
CA LEU A 1 -18.11 -12.85 0.52
C LEU A 1 -16.91 -13.20 -0.35
N ASN A 2 -17.09 -13.28 -1.65
CA ASN A 2 -16.00 -13.54 -2.59
C ASN A 2 -15.48 -12.20 -3.06
N VAL A 3 -14.42 -11.71 -2.40
CA VAL A 3 -13.80 -10.39 -2.69
C VAL A 3 -12.53 -10.53 -3.53
N HIS A 4 -12.01 -11.76 -3.67
CA HIS A 4 -10.81 -12.03 -4.45
C HIS A 4 -11.21 -12.56 -5.83
N GLU A 5 -10.99 -11.76 -6.87
CA GLU A 5 -11.29 -12.11 -8.25
C GLU A 5 -10.01 -12.14 -9.09
N GLY A 6 -9.92 -13.17 -9.93
CA GLY A 6 -8.84 -13.25 -10.92
C GLY A 6 -9.04 -12.29 -12.10
N PRO A 7 -8.09 -12.28 -13.07
CA PRO A 7 -7.04 -13.27 -13.25
C PRO A 7 -5.70 -12.99 -12.54
N ASN A 8 -5.47 -11.77 -12.08
CA ASN A 8 -4.20 -11.39 -11.43
C ASN A 8 -4.27 -11.52 -9.91
N GLY A 9 -3.11 -11.58 -9.28
CA GLY A 9 -2.97 -11.60 -7.84
C GLY A 9 -1.53 -11.76 -7.40
N LEU A 10 -1.19 -11.22 -6.23
CA LEU A 10 0.10 -11.39 -5.57
C LEU A 10 -0.05 -12.45 -4.48
N ARG A 11 0.54 -13.62 -4.68
CA ARG A 11 0.41 -14.76 -3.77
C ARG A 11 1.74 -15.48 -3.58
N PRO A 12 2.03 -16.02 -2.38
CA PRO A 12 3.23 -16.83 -2.14
C PRO A 12 3.25 -18.14 -2.93
N LYS A 13 2.07 -18.65 -3.31
CA LYS A 13 1.91 -19.87 -4.11
C LYS A 13 0.82 -19.67 -5.15
N SER A 14 1.11 -20.04 -6.40
CA SER A 14 0.09 -20.18 -7.43
C SER A 14 -0.92 -21.24 -7.03
N LEU A 15 -2.20 -20.91 -7.04
CA LEU A 15 -3.27 -21.83 -6.69
C LEU A 15 -3.72 -22.69 -7.87
N TYR A 16 -3.56 -22.19 -9.10
CA TYR A 16 -4.21 -22.80 -10.27
C TYR A 16 -3.31 -22.96 -11.50
N GLY A 17 -2.05 -22.49 -11.46
CA GLY A 17 -1.13 -22.59 -12.60
C GLY A 17 -1.50 -21.75 -13.83
N HIS A 18 -2.51 -20.89 -13.73
CA HIS A 18 -3.07 -20.09 -14.82
C HIS A 18 -3.20 -18.60 -14.45
N GLU A 19 -2.40 -18.13 -13.51
CA GLU A 19 -2.40 -16.71 -13.15
C GLU A 19 -1.88 -15.88 -14.32
N ALA A 20 -2.59 -14.80 -14.64
CA ALA A 20 -2.15 -13.88 -15.67
C ALA A 20 -0.89 -13.14 -15.21
N CYS A 21 0.06 -12.96 -16.14
CA CYS A 21 1.18 -12.05 -15.88
C CYS A 21 0.64 -10.64 -15.65
N ILE A 22 1.19 -9.97 -14.64
CA ILE A 22 0.84 -8.57 -14.36
C ILE A 22 1.35 -7.70 -15.50
N VAL A 23 0.47 -6.84 -16.02
CA VAL A 23 0.79 -5.89 -17.09
C VAL A 23 0.33 -4.48 -16.69
N PRO A 24 0.89 -3.42 -17.30
CA PRO A 24 0.47 -2.06 -17.04
C PRO A 24 -1.04 -1.87 -17.19
N GLY A 25 -1.65 -1.14 -16.25
CA GLY A 25 -3.08 -0.91 -16.16
C GLY A 25 -3.83 -1.92 -15.27
N MET A 26 -3.20 -3.01 -14.84
CA MET A 26 -3.80 -3.91 -13.86
C MET A 26 -3.74 -3.31 -12.46
N ILE A 27 -4.81 -3.53 -11.69
CA ILE A 27 -4.92 -3.19 -10.29
C ILE A 27 -4.87 -4.48 -9.47
N THR A 28 -4.16 -4.45 -8.36
CA THR A 28 -4.12 -5.52 -7.37
C THR A 28 -4.03 -4.91 -5.97
N THR A 29 -4.37 -5.68 -4.94
CA THR A 29 -4.20 -5.27 -3.55
C THR A 29 -2.90 -5.81 -2.97
N ASP A 30 -2.28 -5.03 -2.08
CA ASP A 30 -1.25 -5.48 -1.14
C ASP A 30 -1.87 -5.40 0.25
N GLU A 31 -2.20 -6.58 0.80
CA GLU A 31 -3.09 -6.68 1.97
C GLU A 31 -2.59 -7.68 3.02
N PRO A 32 -1.36 -7.53 3.52
CA PRO A 32 -0.86 -8.38 4.59
C PRO A 32 -1.70 -8.23 5.86
N GLY A 33 -2.03 -9.35 6.50
CA GLY A 33 -2.84 -9.34 7.71
C GLY A 33 -2.47 -10.45 8.68
N VAL A 34 -2.68 -10.18 9.96
CA VAL A 34 -2.52 -11.13 11.06
C VAL A 34 -3.86 -11.30 11.76
N TYR A 35 -4.25 -12.54 12.00
CA TYR A 35 -5.54 -12.88 12.63
C TYR A 35 -5.31 -13.85 13.76
N VAL A 36 -5.72 -13.45 14.96
CA VAL A 36 -5.62 -14.28 16.19
C VAL A 36 -7.02 -14.72 16.59
N GLU A 37 -7.28 -16.04 16.53
CA GLU A 37 -8.59 -16.62 16.82
C GLU A 37 -9.07 -16.23 18.21
N GLY A 38 -10.32 -15.76 18.29
CA GLY A 38 -10.95 -15.32 19.53
C GLY A 38 -10.42 -14.01 20.12
N SER A 39 -9.53 -13.31 19.41
CA SER A 39 -8.90 -12.06 19.87
C SER A 39 -9.10 -10.93 18.87
N HIS A 40 -8.27 -10.84 17.82
CA HIS A 40 -8.29 -9.70 16.90
C HIS A 40 -7.75 -10.07 15.53
N GLY A 41 -8.00 -9.19 14.55
CA GLY A 41 -7.35 -9.20 13.25
C GLY A 41 -6.86 -7.78 12.92
N ILE A 42 -5.69 -7.71 12.29
CA ILE A 42 -5.10 -6.46 11.82
C ILE A 42 -4.69 -6.67 10.37
N ARG A 43 -5.06 -5.72 9.51
CA ARG A 43 -4.65 -5.69 8.10
C ARG A 43 -4.22 -4.28 7.73
N HIS A 44 -3.10 -4.16 7.02
CA HIS A 44 -2.76 -2.97 6.26
C HIS A 44 -2.97 -3.28 4.79
N GLU A 45 -3.64 -2.37 4.08
CA GLU A 45 -4.06 -2.65 2.71
C GLU A 45 -3.97 -1.40 1.84
N ASN A 46 -3.34 -1.57 0.68
CA ASN A 46 -3.35 -0.59 -0.39
C ASN A 46 -3.76 -1.26 -1.71
N GLU A 47 -4.54 -0.55 -2.51
CA GLU A 47 -4.69 -0.85 -3.92
C GLU A 47 -3.50 -0.29 -4.70
N LEU A 48 -2.99 -1.11 -5.62
CA LEU A 48 -1.78 -0.84 -6.38
C LEU A 48 -2.09 -0.89 -7.87
N LEU A 49 -1.76 0.17 -8.59
CA LEU A 49 -1.80 0.22 -10.06
C LEU A 49 -0.44 -0.18 -10.62
N CYS A 50 -0.42 -1.19 -11.48
CA CYS A 50 0.77 -1.56 -12.23
C CYS A 50 1.03 -0.54 -13.34
N VAL A 51 2.22 0.04 -13.38
CA VAL A 51 2.64 0.99 -14.40
C VAL A 51 4.02 0.62 -14.98
N LYS A 52 4.31 1.09 -16.19
CA LYS A 52 5.66 0.98 -16.76
C LYS A 52 6.60 1.91 -15.98
N HIS A 53 7.71 1.36 -15.51
CA HIS A 53 8.74 2.11 -14.80
C HIS A 53 9.85 2.57 -15.75
N THR A 54 10.52 1.63 -16.41
CA THR A 54 11.62 1.92 -17.34
C THR A 54 11.70 0.86 -18.43
N GLU A 55 12.42 1.17 -19.49
CA GLU A 55 12.74 0.24 -20.56
C GLU A 55 14.20 0.44 -20.96
N ASN A 56 14.91 -0.67 -21.14
CA ASN A 56 16.32 -0.69 -21.55
C ASN A 56 16.61 -1.96 -22.37
N GLU A 57 17.88 -2.23 -22.64
CA GLU A 57 18.34 -3.40 -23.42
C GLU A 57 17.96 -4.76 -22.81
N TYR A 58 17.65 -4.80 -21.50
CA TYR A 58 17.23 -6.02 -20.79
C TYR A 58 15.72 -6.21 -20.78
N GLY A 59 14.93 -5.22 -21.19
CA GLY A 59 13.47 -5.31 -21.30
C GLY A 59 12.72 -4.14 -20.66
N THR A 60 11.41 -4.35 -20.52
CA THR A 60 10.50 -3.40 -19.86
C THR A 60 10.31 -3.80 -18.40
N PHE A 61 10.58 -2.86 -17.51
CA PHE A 61 10.42 -3.01 -16.07
C PHE A 61 9.15 -2.29 -15.60
N LEU A 62 8.42 -2.94 -14.72
CA LEU A 62 7.17 -2.43 -14.16
C LEU A 62 7.38 -2.04 -12.70
N LYS A 63 6.53 -1.17 -12.19
CA LYS A 63 6.39 -0.84 -10.77
C LYS A 63 4.92 -0.76 -10.39
N PHE A 64 4.66 -0.73 -9.09
CA PHE A 64 3.34 -0.44 -8.55
C PHE A 64 3.30 0.98 -8.01
N GLU A 65 2.19 1.65 -8.23
CA GLU A 65 1.87 2.95 -7.63
C GLU A 65 0.63 2.78 -6.77
N PRO A 66 0.65 3.23 -5.50
CA PRO A 66 -0.53 3.21 -4.65
C PRO A 66 -1.63 4.10 -5.24
N ILE A 67 -2.87 3.61 -5.22
CA ILE A 67 -4.06 4.38 -5.60
C ILE A 67 -5.06 4.51 -4.44
N THR A 68 -4.68 4.02 -3.26
CA THR A 68 -5.35 4.30 -2.00
C THR A 68 -4.71 5.54 -1.38
N TYR A 69 -5.50 6.57 -1.07
CA TYR A 69 -5.00 7.83 -0.50
C TYR A 69 -5.45 8.01 0.95
N VAL A 70 -5.56 6.91 1.68
CA VAL A 70 -5.87 6.89 3.12
C VAL A 70 -4.58 6.70 3.89
N PRO A 71 -4.22 7.59 4.82
CA PRO A 71 -3.01 7.42 5.63
C PRO A 71 -3.13 6.20 6.56
N PHE A 72 -2.00 5.56 6.85
CA PHE A 72 -1.94 4.55 7.89
C PHE A 72 -2.05 5.18 9.27
N ASP A 73 -2.76 4.50 10.17
CA ASP A 73 -2.75 4.81 11.59
C ASP A 73 -1.42 4.37 12.21
N ILE A 74 -0.58 5.34 12.56
CA ILE A 74 0.74 5.10 13.12
C ILE A 74 0.71 4.74 14.61
N GLU A 75 -0.39 5.02 15.32
CA GLU A 75 -0.51 4.67 16.75
C GLU A 75 -0.57 3.15 16.97
N GLY A 76 -1.01 2.41 15.96
CA GLY A 76 -1.02 0.95 15.97
C GLY A 76 0.34 0.29 15.66
N LEU A 77 1.39 1.06 15.38
CA LEU A 77 2.70 0.54 14.99
C LEU A 77 3.66 0.46 16.19
N ASP A 78 4.29 -0.70 16.39
CA ASP A 78 5.40 -0.82 17.32
C ASP A 78 6.73 -0.49 16.59
N LEU A 79 7.22 0.72 16.81
CA LEU A 79 8.41 1.25 16.14
C LEU A 79 9.71 0.45 16.46
N ASN A 80 9.72 -0.35 17.52
CA ASN A 80 10.88 -1.19 17.86
C ASN A 80 11.11 -2.31 16.84
N TYR A 81 10.10 -2.66 16.06
CA TYR A 81 10.18 -3.67 15.01
C TYR A 81 10.41 -3.09 13.61
N LEU A 82 10.51 -1.77 13.49
CA LEU A 82 10.71 -1.09 12.21
C LEU A 82 12.16 -0.62 12.06
N SER A 83 12.75 -0.91 10.92
CA SER A 83 14.02 -0.31 10.51
C SER A 83 13.81 1.17 10.10
N ASN A 84 14.90 1.93 10.10
CA ASN A 84 14.88 3.31 9.61
C ASN A 84 14.38 3.42 8.16
N HIS A 85 14.64 2.42 7.32
CA HIS A 85 14.17 2.38 5.95
C HIS A 85 12.64 2.22 5.89
N GLU A 86 12.07 1.32 6.70
CA GLU A 86 10.62 1.11 6.77
C GLU A 86 9.90 2.35 7.31
N ILE A 87 10.44 3.00 8.34
CA ILE A 87 9.93 4.27 8.85
C ILE A 87 9.93 5.34 7.75
N ALA A 88 11.02 5.46 7.00
CA ALA A 88 11.12 6.40 5.88
C ALA A 88 10.08 6.09 4.79
N SER A 89 9.88 4.82 4.45
CA SER A 89 8.88 4.38 3.46
C SER A 89 7.45 4.68 3.90
N ILE A 90 7.13 4.47 5.19
CA ILE A 90 5.82 4.83 5.75
C ILE A 90 5.61 6.34 5.66
N ASN A 91 6.58 7.15 6.07
CA ASN A 91 6.47 8.60 5.99
C ASN A 91 6.37 9.12 4.55
N GLU A 92 7.07 8.49 3.60
CA GLU A 92 6.93 8.80 2.18
C GLU A 92 5.51 8.52 1.67
N TYR A 93 4.93 7.39 2.07
CA TYR A 93 3.54 7.08 1.75
C TYR A 93 2.56 8.06 2.40
N GLN A 94 2.76 8.43 3.67
CA GLN A 94 1.92 9.43 4.36
C GLN A 94 1.96 10.78 3.61
N GLN A 95 3.15 11.21 3.16
CA GLN A 95 3.27 12.42 2.36
C GLN A 95 2.58 12.28 1.00
N TYR A 96 2.74 11.15 0.34
CA TYR A 96 2.08 10.87 -0.93
C TYR A 96 0.54 10.92 -0.80
N ALA A 97 -0.03 10.28 0.23
CA ALA A 97 -1.46 10.33 0.50
C ALA A 97 -1.93 11.77 0.78
N PHE A 98 -1.21 12.51 1.63
CA PHE A 98 -1.51 13.91 1.93
C PHE A 98 -1.56 14.77 0.67
N ASP A 99 -0.57 14.64 -0.20
CA ASP A 99 -0.47 15.45 -1.42
C ASP A 99 -1.66 15.24 -2.38
N HIS A 100 -2.30 14.06 -2.33
CA HIS A 100 -3.47 13.76 -3.15
C HIS A 100 -4.79 14.27 -2.55
N ILE A 101 -4.89 14.39 -1.22
CA ILE A 101 -6.14 14.75 -0.55
C ILE A 101 -6.15 16.18 0.02
N LYS A 102 -4.99 16.83 0.15
CA LYS A 102 -4.85 18.13 0.85
C LYS A 102 -5.79 19.22 0.37
N ASP A 103 -6.14 19.23 -0.92
CA ASP A 103 -7.03 20.26 -1.48
C ASP A 103 -8.50 20.08 -1.07
N ALA A 104 -8.87 18.90 -0.58
CA ALA A 104 -10.17 18.60 -0.02
C ALA A 104 -10.25 18.83 1.50
N LEU A 105 -9.12 19.06 2.17
CA LEU A 105 -9.03 19.24 3.62
C LEU A 105 -9.11 20.72 4.01
N THR A 106 -9.74 20.98 5.14
CA THR A 106 -9.66 22.28 5.83
C THR A 106 -8.24 22.52 6.38
N GLN A 107 -7.94 23.76 6.75
CA GLN A 107 -6.61 24.05 7.33
C GLN A 107 -6.38 23.30 8.65
N GLU A 108 -7.40 23.17 9.49
CA GLU A 108 -7.31 22.44 10.75
C GLU A 108 -6.99 20.94 10.53
N GLU A 109 -7.64 20.30 9.53
CA GLU A 109 -7.38 18.91 9.17
C GLU A 109 -5.98 18.71 8.58
N LYS A 110 -5.48 19.66 7.76
CA LYS A 110 -4.10 19.65 7.27
C LYS A 110 -3.09 19.71 8.41
N ASP A 111 -3.29 20.62 9.34
CA ASP A 111 -2.41 20.80 10.49
C ASP A 111 -2.44 19.56 11.38
N TRP A 112 -3.62 18.99 11.60
CA TRP A 112 -3.75 17.73 12.34
C TRP A 112 -3.02 16.60 11.65
N TYR A 113 -3.21 16.42 10.33
CA TYR A 113 -2.56 15.38 9.53
C TYR A 113 -1.03 15.44 9.68
N LEU A 114 -0.47 16.61 9.40
CA LEU A 114 0.98 16.85 9.42
C LEU A 114 1.60 16.66 10.83
N ASN A 115 0.83 16.91 11.87
CA ASN A 115 1.31 16.78 13.24
C ASN A 115 1.20 15.37 13.81
N ASN A 116 0.25 14.56 13.32
CA ASN A 116 -0.14 13.30 13.98
C ASN A 116 0.09 12.04 13.15
N LEU A 117 0.27 12.14 11.83
CA LEU A 117 0.36 10.98 10.96
C LEU A 117 1.77 10.67 10.44
N PHE A 118 2.79 11.36 10.93
CA PHE A 118 4.19 11.08 10.59
C PHE A 118 4.95 10.52 11.79
N ILE A 119 5.73 9.47 11.55
CA ILE A 119 6.65 8.92 12.54
C ILE A 119 7.83 9.87 12.70
N LYS A 120 8.12 10.26 13.94
CA LYS A 120 9.16 11.26 14.30
C LYS A 120 10.44 10.58 14.74
#